data_7422b9525390deb5ef5c02e1161d1560
#
_entry.id   7422b9525390deb5ef5c02e1161d1560
#
_cell.length_a   1.000
_cell.length_b   1.000
_cell.length_c   1.000
_cell.angle_alpha   90.00
_cell.angle_beta   90.00
_cell.angle_gamma   90.00
#
_symmetry.space_group_name_H-M   'P 1'
#
loop_
_entity.id
_entity.type
_entity.pdbx_description
1 polymer ?
#
loop_
_entity_poly.entity_id
_entity_poly.type
_entity_poly.pdbx_seq_one_letter_code
_entity_poly.pdbx_strand_id
1 'polypeptide(L)'
;MTHVMVVGTSEPQDFALTDDGAAIDGTGITIALDWRGSDPVGPPAIAWLEEEDGTVRVTSTAGMSVGTYRFRFKLTDGEGAISYIPNLTVDANVWRVTEV
;
A
#
# COMPACT_ATOMS: atom_id res chain seq x y z
N MET A 1 2.40 7.98 6.68
CA MET A 1 3.28 6.97 7.31
C MET A 1 4.48 6.70 6.41
N THR A 2 5.65 6.54 6.99
CA THR A 2 6.86 6.21 6.26
C THR A 2 7.36 4.85 6.69
N HIS A 3 7.60 3.95 5.75
CA HIS A 3 8.23 2.67 5.97
C HIS A 3 9.63 2.68 5.34
N VAL A 4 10.63 2.27 6.11
CA VAL A 4 12.03 2.24 5.66
C VAL A 4 12.52 0.80 5.67
N MET A 5 13.14 0.37 4.57
CA MET A 5 13.74 -0.96 4.46
C MET A 5 15.10 -0.90 3.78
N VAL A 6 15.90 -1.92 3.98
CA VAL A 6 17.19 -2.10 3.31
C VAL A 6 16.98 -2.85 2.00
N VAL A 7 17.65 -2.41 0.92
CA VAL A 7 17.60 -3.08 -0.37
C VAL A 7 18.00 -4.55 -0.25
N GLY A 8 17.34 -5.42 -0.99
CA GLY A 8 17.61 -6.86 -0.96
C GLY A 8 16.87 -7.63 0.13
N THR A 9 16.11 -6.95 0.98
CA THR A 9 15.29 -7.61 1.99
C THR A 9 13.84 -7.76 1.52
N SER A 10 13.10 -8.69 2.13
CA SER A 10 11.68 -8.88 1.91
C SER A 10 10.98 -8.71 3.25
N GLU A 11 10.15 -7.68 3.39
CA GLU A 11 9.52 -7.33 4.65
C GLU A 11 8.02 -7.10 4.47
N PRO A 12 7.17 -7.70 5.34
CA PRO A 12 5.76 -7.37 5.37
C PRO A 12 5.51 -6.09 6.17
N GLN A 13 4.57 -5.27 5.69
CA GLN A 13 4.07 -4.11 6.40
C GLN A 13 2.55 -4.15 6.38
N ASP A 14 1.95 -4.10 7.56
CA ASP A 14 0.51 -4.14 7.70
C ASP A 14 -0.07 -2.75 7.87
N PHE A 15 -1.20 -2.48 7.21
CA PHE A 15 -1.91 -1.22 7.27
C PHE A 15 -3.36 -1.47 7.64
N ALA A 16 -3.86 -0.72 8.61
CA ALA A 16 -5.29 -0.69 8.92
C ALA A 16 -5.93 0.46 8.14
N LEU A 17 -6.82 0.15 7.21
CA LEU A 17 -7.48 1.15 6.40
C LEU A 17 -8.73 1.64 7.11
N THR A 18 -8.86 2.96 7.24
CA THR A 18 -9.98 3.59 7.90
C THR A 18 -10.59 4.69 7.04
N ASP A 19 -11.88 4.92 7.24
CA ASP A 19 -12.61 6.03 6.67
C ASP A 19 -13.31 6.75 7.82
N ASP A 20 -13.01 8.05 7.99
CA ASP A 20 -13.46 8.87 9.12
C ASP A 20 -13.19 8.22 10.49
N GLY A 21 -12.03 7.56 10.61
CA GLY A 21 -11.60 6.92 11.84
C GLY A 21 -12.20 5.54 12.10
N ALA A 22 -13.10 5.06 11.25
CA ALA A 22 -13.69 3.73 11.36
C ALA A 22 -13.04 2.76 10.39
N ALA A 23 -12.80 1.52 10.83
CA ALA A 23 -12.26 0.48 9.97
C ALA A 23 -13.22 0.21 8.80
N ILE A 24 -12.65 0.05 7.59
CA ILE A 24 -13.46 -0.28 6.42
C ILE A 24 -13.69 -1.79 6.34
N ASP A 25 -14.79 -2.19 5.71
CA ASP A 25 -15.03 -3.57 5.35
C ASP A 25 -14.61 -3.76 3.89
N GLY A 26 -13.53 -4.52 3.67
CA GLY A 26 -12.96 -4.77 2.35
C GLY A 26 -13.59 -5.95 1.60
N THR A 27 -14.60 -6.57 2.16
CA THR A 27 -15.28 -7.72 1.54
C THR A 27 -15.82 -7.35 0.16
N GLY A 28 -15.41 -8.08 -0.86
CA GLY A 28 -15.81 -7.80 -2.24
C GLY A 28 -15.07 -6.62 -2.89
N ILE A 29 -14.08 -6.04 -2.21
CA ILE A 29 -13.28 -4.93 -2.73
C ILE A 29 -11.94 -5.45 -3.21
N THR A 30 -11.57 -5.09 -4.43
CA THR A 30 -10.23 -5.35 -4.97
C THR A 30 -9.30 -4.22 -4.54
N ILE A 31 -8.14 -4.59 -3.99
CA ILE A 31 -7.16 -3.62 -3.51
C ILE A 31 -5.90 -3.65 -4.38
N ALA A 32 -5.34 -2.47 -4.62
CA ALA A 32 -4.10 -2.30 -5.38
C ALA A 32 -3.31 -1.12 -4.82
N LEU A 33 -2.04 -1.04 -5.19
CA LEU A 33 -1.20 0.11 -4.88
C LEU A 33 -1.30 1.13 -6.01
N ASP A 34 -1.50 2.39 -5.65
CA ASP A 34 -1.48 3.52 -6.57
C ASP A 34 -0.22 4.34 -6.29
N TRP A 35 0.80 4.17 -7.14
CA TRP A 35 2.06 4.87 -6.99
C TRP A 35 1.93 6.31 -7.46
N ARG A 36 2.42 7.23 -6.65
CA ARG A 36 2.38 8.67 -6.96
C ARG A 36 3.80 9.14 -7.26
N GLY A 37 4.05 9.50 -8.51
CA GLY A 37 5.38 9.82 -9.00
C GLY A 37 6.04 8.60 -9.64
N SER A 38 7.23 8.23 -9.17
CA SER A 38 7.96 7.09 -9.73
C SER A 38 7.48 5.77 -9.18
N ASP A 39 7.33 4.76 -10.06
CA ASP A 39 7.03 3.40 -9.66
C ASP A 39 8.33 2.66 -9.34
N PRO A 40 8.37 1.82 -8.30
CA PRO A 40 9.56 1.02 -8.01
C PRO A 40 9.73 -0.10 -9.04
N VAL A 41 10.99 -0.44 -9.31
CA VAL A 41 11.32 -1.70 -9.97
C VAL A 41 11.19 -2.81 -8.93
N GLY A 42 10.60 -3.95 -9.29
CA GLY A 42 10.32 -5.02 -8.33
C GLY A 42 9.29 -4.59 -7.28
N PRO A 43 8.09 -4.16 -7.68
CA PRO A 43 7.12 -3.60 -6.74
C PRO A 43 6.71 -4.61 -5.67
N PRO A 44 6.32 -4.14 -4.47
CA PRO A 44 5.83 -5.03 -3.44
C PRO A 44 4.51 -5.69 -3.83
N ALA A 45 4.25 -6.85 -3.25
CA ALA A 45 2.98 -7.53 -3.36
C ALA A 45 1.99 -6.97 -2.35
N ILE A 46 0.70 -6.95 -2.70
CA ILE A 46 -0.36 -6.49 -1.81
C ILE A 46 -1.48 -7.52 -1.75
N ALA A 47 -2.02 -7.74 -0.56
CA ALA A 47 -3.18 -8.60 -0.34
C ALA A 47 -3.91 -8.19 0.93
N TRP A 48 -5.21 -8.50 1.00
CA TRP A 48 -5.93 -8.38 2.25
C TRP A 48 -5.36 -9.37 3.27
N LEU A 49 -5.05 -8.88 4.46
CA LEU A 49 -4.72 -9.74 5.60
C LEU A 49 -6.00 -10.16 6.31
N GLU A 50 -6.87 -9.18 6.60
CA GLU A 50 -8.21 -9.41 7.13
C GLU A 50 -9.17 -8.42 6.46
N GLU A 51 -9.85 -8.87 5.40
CA GLU A 51 -10.65 -7.98 4.58
C GLU A 51 -11.84 -7.39 5.33
N GLU A 52 -12.44 -8.13 6.26
CA GLU A 52 -13.58 -7.65 7.05
C GLU A 52 -13.20 -6.48 7.97
N ASP A 53 -11.94 -6.43 8.39
CA ASP A 53 -11.42 -5.39 9.27
C ASP A 53 -10.65 -4.30 8.51
N GLY A 54 -10.55 -4.42 7.18
CA GLY A 54 -9.81 -3.47 6.37
C GLY A 54 -8.31 -3.50 6.59
N THR A 55 -7.75 -4.61 7.07
CA THR A 55 -6.31 -4.75 7.26
C THR A 55 -5.66 -5.35 6.02
N VAL A 56 -4.65 -4.68 5.49
CA VAL A 56 -3.95 -5.06 4.27
C VAL A 56 -2.48 -5.28 4.58
N ARG A 57 -1.87 -6.27 3.91
CA ARG A 57 -0.44 -6.52 4.00
C ARG A 57 0.24 -6.20 2.68
N VAL A 58 1.26 -5.36 2.74
CA VAL A 58 2.15 -5.05 1.63
C VAL A 58 3.50 -5.68 1.94
N THR A 59 3.94 -6.62 1.10
CA THR A 59 5.21 -7.31 1.32
C THR A 59 6.21 -6.88 0.25
N SER A 60 7.31 -6.26 0.67
CA SER A 60 8.37 -5.86 -0.24
C SER A 60 9.06 -7.07 -0.85
N THR A 61 9.68 -6.89 -2.00
CA THR A 61 10.46 -7.91 -2.67
C THR A 61 11.95 -7.58 -2.58
N ALA A 62 12.80 -8.61 -2.64
CA ALA A 62 14.25 -8.42 -2.66
C ALA A 62 14.72 -7.67 -3.91
N GLY A 63 13.91 -7.63 -4.97
CA GLY A 63 14.22 -6.91 -6.21
C GLY A 63 13.80 -5.45 -6.22
N MET A 64 13.23 -4.93 -5.13
CA MET A 64 12.78 -3.54 -5.07
C MET A 64 13.94 -2.58 -5.10
N SER A 65 13.93 -1.63 -6.05
CA SER A 65 15.04 -0.70 -6.27
C SER A 65 15.14 0.34 -5.16
N VAL A 66 16.37 0.83 -4.94
CA VAL A 66 16.63 1.94 -4.01
C VAL A 66 15.88 3.19 -4.45
N GLY A 67 15.25 3.87 -3.52
CA GLY A 67 14.52 5.10 -3.78
C GLY A 67 13.48 5.40 -2.71
N THR A 68 12.79 6.51 -2.90
CA THR A 68 11.66 6.90 -2.06
C THR A 68 10.41 6.89 -2.92
N TYR A 69 9.45 6.07 -2.53
CA TYR A 69 8.22 5.85 -3.29
C TYR A 69 7.02 6.27 -2.45
N ARG A 70 6.06 6.93 -3.10
CA ARG A 70 4.82 7.37 -2.47
C ARG A 70 3.67 6.61 -3.07
N PHE A 71 2.74 6.16 -2.24
CA PHE A 71 1.61 5.37 -2.69
C PHE A 71 0.36 5.60 -1.87
N ARG A 72 -0.76 5.32 -2.51
CA ARG A 72 -2.07 5.22 -1.88
C ARG A 72 -2.62 3.83 -2.14
N PHE A 73 -3.63 3.46 -1.39
CA PHE A 73 -4.37 2.24 -1.69
C PHE A 73 -5.53 2.59 -2.61
N LYS A 74 -5.64 1.85 -3.70
CA LYS A 74 -6.73 1.98 -4.66
C LYS A 74 -7.72 0.84 -4.38
N LEU A 75 -8.96 1.19 -4.09
CA LEU A 75 -10.03 0.25 -3.77
C LEU A 75 -11.07 0.29 -4.88
N THR A 76 -11.39 -0.87 -5.45
CA THR A 76 -12.38 -1.02 -6.50
C THR A 76 -13.46 -1.97 -6.00
N ASP A 77 -14.70 -1.51 -5.92
CA ASP A 77 -15.82 -2.35 -5.48
C ASP A 77 -16.35 -3.24 -6.61
N GLY A 78 -17.34 -4.08 -6.29
CA GLY A 78 -17.91 -5.02 -7.26
C GLY A 78 -18.66 -4.36 -8.42
N GLU A 79 -18.95 -3.08 -8.33
CA GLU A 79 -19.61 -2.29 -9.37
C GLU A 79 -18.63 -1.45 -10.19
N GLY A 80 -17.34 -1.52 -9.85
CA GLY A 80 -16.29 -0.78 -10.54
C GLY A 80 -16.04 0.62 -10.00
N ALA A 81 -16.68 1.02 -8.92
CA ALA A 81 -16.41 2.31 -8.28
C ALA A 81 -15.06 2.29 -7.61
N ILE A 82 -14.28 3.35 -7.81
CA ILE A 82 -12.90 3.47 -7.35
C ILE A 82 -12.79 4.54 -6.27
N SER A 83 -12.09 4.21 -5.18
CA SER A 83 -11.73 5.16 -4.14
C SER A 83 -10.27 4.97 -3.74
N TYR A 84 -9.71 5.96 -3.04
CA TYR A 84 -8.32 5.95 -2.62
C TYR A 84 -8.20 6.23 -1.13
N ILE A 85 -7.29 5.55 -0.47
CA ILE A 85 -6.93 5.78 0.92
C ILE A 85 -5.40 5.93 1.01
N PRO A 86 -4.85 7.05 1.50
CA PRO A 86 -5.57 8.30 1.81
C PRO A 86 -6.12 8.96 0.55
N ASN A 87 -7.18 9.73 0.70
CA ASN A 87 -7.86 10.37 -0.43
C ASN A 87 -7.00 11.43 -1.11
N LEU A 88 -6.24 12.20 -0.32
CA LEU A 88 -5.36 13.24 -0.84
C LEU A 88 -3.95 12.71 -1.10
N THR A 89 -3.39 13.04 -2.26
CA THR A 89 -2.03 12.61 -2.65
C THR A 89 -0.97 13.12 -1.66
N VAL A 90 -1.18 14.30 -1.08
CA VAL A 90 -0.26 14.89 -0.09
C VAL A 90 -0.10 14.02 1.15
N ASP A 91 -1.11 13.22 1.47
CA ASP A 91 -1.11 12.32 2.62
C ASP A 91 -0.66 10.88 2.26
N ALA A 92 -0.17 10.67 1.05
CA ALA A 92 0.25 9.35 0.59
C ALA A 92 1.30 8.74 1.51
N ASN A 93 1.24 7.42 1.66
CA ASN A 93 2.24 6.67 2.39
C ASN A 93 3.58 6.70 1.66
N VAL A 94 4.68 6.62 2.41
CA VAL A 94 6.03 6.64 1.86
C VAL A 94 6.70 5.30 2.12
N TRP A 95 7.27 4.72 1.07
CA TRP A 95 8.11 3.53 1.16
C TRP A 95 9.51 3.92 0.71
N ARG A 96 10.46 3.82 1.64
CA ARG A 96 11.83 4.23 1.39
C ARG A 96 12.75 3.01 1.41
N VAL A 97 13.41 2.76 0.29
CA VAL A 97 14.39 1.68 0.14
C VAL A 97 15.78 2.29 0.15
N THR A 98 16.61 1.87 1.09
CA THR A 98 17.95 2.41 1.28
C THR A 98 19.01 1.35 1.01
N GLU A 99 20.23 1.79 0.69
CA GLU A 99 21.38 0.89 0.61
C GLU A 99 21.82 0.46 2.02
N VAL A 100 22.52 -0.67 2.06
CA VAL A 100 23.10 -1.20 3.31
C VAL A 100 24.14 -0.23 3.88
#